data_176e5c041334bcaa6ae6208b2b778598
#
_entry.id   176e5c041334bcaa6ae6208b2b778598
#
_cell.length_a   1.000
_cell.length_b   1.000
_cell.length_c   1.000
_cell.angle_alpha   90.00
_cell.angle_beta   90.00
_cell.angle_gamma   90.00
#
_symmetry.space_group_name_H-M   'P 1'
#
loop_
_entity.id
_entity.type
_entity.pdbx_description
1 polymer ?
#
loop_
_entity_poly.entity_id
_entity_poly.type
_entity_poly.pdbx_seq_one_letter_code
_entity_poly.pdbx_strand_id
1 'polypeptide(L)'
;MQAGSHGTGVWREKLSSESIFEGTGEAGNLAVNRAPTIKTERTKRIDAGGDGPPADVSVVIPCLNEAKSISFCVEKALQSFQAAGLCGEVLVADNGSTDGSIEIAEKLGARVVRVEQRGYGAALRAGIAASGGAFIIMGDADDSYDFSEVPRFVEMWRQGNDVVMGNRFRGEIKPGAMPWHHKYVGNPLLTSVLNLFFHAGIGDSHCGMRGFTRAIYDRMDLRSTGMEFASEFVIKAAQLGARITEIPITLWPDKRGRPPHLRSFRDGWRHLRFMLLYAPNWLFLLPGASLVVLGLFIVFWLLPGPRSVSPHVILDIHTMIFGVIFTLLGVQIISVGAFAKVFSYAERFDRNTVSLKRVLKRVTLESGLLLGGALFLAGFAGCAWVTWQWAVSGFGPLAEVRQVLFWSMWLFIGVQIIFGSFFLSMLGISRGTYIGDYDLK
;
A
#
# COMPACT_ATOMS: atom_id res chain seq x y z
N MET A 1 18.35 -20.30 -63.11
CA MET A 1 19.77 -19.98 -62.78
C MET A 1 19.86 -19.89 -61.26
N GLN A 2 20.50 -20.86 -60.71
CA GLN A 2 21.40 -20.96 -59.54
C GLN A 2 20.87 -20.32 -58.27
N ALA A 3 20.49 -21.02 -57.21
CA ALA A 3 21.15 -22.05 -56.35
C ALA A 3 22.10 -21.47 -55.32
N GLY A 4 21.87 -21.85 -54.04
CA GLY A 4 22.76 -21.74 -52.87
C GLY A 4 21.95 -21.41 -51.59
N SER A 5 21.49 -22.26 -50.77
CA SER A 5 21.87 -23.44 -49.96
C SER A 5 22.72 -23.11 -48.74
N HIS A 6 22.27 -23.72 -47.60
CA HIS A 6 22.94 -24.04 -46.30
C HIS A 6 22.84 -22.97 -45.20
N GLY A 7 22.57 -23.30 -43.92
CA GLY A 7 22.67 -24.60 -43.30
C GLY A 7 22.02 -24.55 -41.89
N THR A 8 21.46 -25.67 -41.61
CA THR A 8 20.89 -26.10 -40.33
C THR A 8 21.99 -26.50 -39.33
N GLY A 9 21.93 -26.04 -38.11
CA GLY A 9 22.79 -26.48 -36.99
C GLY A 9 21.98 -27.15 -35.88
N VAL A 10 21.90 -28.47 -35.95
CA VAL A 10 21.40 -29.42 -34.97
C VAL A 10 22.44 -29.56 -33.87
N TRP A 11 22.04 -29.46 -32.62
CA TRP A 11 22.80 -29.98 -31.48
C TRP A 11 22.04 -31.15 -30.87
N ARG A 12 22.56 -32.35 -31.17
CA ARG A 12 22.19 -33.62 -30.57
C ARG A 12 23.22 -34.03 -29.51
N GLU A 13 22.71 -34.51 -28.41
CA GLU A 13 23.18 -35.59 -27.52
C GLU A 13 24.68 -35.75 -27.19
N LYS A 14 24.93 -35.86 -25.89
CA LYS A 14 25.72 -36.98 -25.37
C LYS A 14 25.20 -37.37 -23.98
N LEU A 15 24.46 -38.48 -23.96
CA LEU A 15 24.33 -39.38 -22.82
C LEU A 15 25.59 -40.29 -22.83
N SER A 16 26.22 -40.47 -21.69
CA SER A 16 26.98 -41.66 -21.41
C SER A 16 26.81 -42.05 -19.96
N SER A 17 26.38 -43.26 -19.80
CA SER A 17 26.05 -44.05 -18.64
C SER A 17 27.27 -44.58 -17.87
N GLU A 18 26.96 -45.17 -16.70
CA GLU A 18 27.73 -46.11 -15.86
C GLU A 18 28.61 -45.45 -14.77
N SER A 19 28.60 -45.85 -13.53
CA SER A 19 28.19 -47.12 -12.87
C SER A 19 28.22 -46.98 -11.32
N ILE A 20 27.26 -47.63 -10.65
CA ILE A 20 27.37 -48.57 -9.54
C ILE A 20 28.02 -48.16 -8.19
N PHE A 21 27.12 -48.10 -7.18
CA PHE A 21 27.08 -48.72 -5.82
C PHE A 21 28.10 -48.39 -4.73
N GLU A 22 27.47 -48.18 -3.58
CA GLU A 22 27.73 -48.49 -2.17
C GLU A 22 28.32 -47.38 -1.29
N GLY A 23 27.55 -47.10 -0.23
CA GLY A 23 28.15 -46.70 1.05
C GLY A 23 27.40 -45.69 1.86
N THR A 24 26.54 -46.19 2.76
CA THR A 24 26.31 -45.71 4.14
C THR A 24 25.99 -44.23 4.39
N GLY A 25 24.82 -44.05 4.95
CA GLY A 25 24.20 -43.02 5.73
C GLY A 25 25.02 -41.85 6.25
N GLU A 26 24.53 -40.68 5.84
CA GLU A 26 24.51 -39.48 6.68
C GLU A 26 23.45 -38.54 6.15
N ALA A 27 22.52 -38.18 7.04
CA ALA A 27 21.45 -37.26 6.76
C ALA A 27 22.03 -35.86 6.51
N GLY A 28 22.31 -35.54 5.24
CA GLY A 28 22.72 -34.22 4.79
C GLY A 28 21.54 -33.25 4.78
N ASN A 29 21.54 -32.31 5.72
CA ASN A 29 20.69 -31.14 5.76
C ASN A 29 20.77 -30.39 4.42
N LEU A 30 19.72 -30.47 3.63
CA LEU A 30 19.48 -29.52 2.55
C LEU A 30 19.25 -28.12 3.16
N ALA A 31 20.32 -27.35 3.20
CA ALA A 31 20.26 -25.92 3.53
C ALA A 31 19.44 -25.20 2.46
N VAL A 32 18.15 -25.06 2.74
CA VAL A 32 17.31 -24.08 2.06
C VAL A 32 17.93 -22.72 2.33
N ASN A 33 18.42 -22.08 1.27
CA ASN A 33 18.91 -20.71 1.29
C ASN A 33 17.80 -19.80 1.85
N ARG A 34 17.80 -19.61 3.15
CA ARG A 34 17.01 -18.60 3.83
C ARG A 34 17.58 -17.25 3.40
N ALA A 35 16.77 -16.46 2.73
CA ALA A 35 17.01 -15.03 2.62
C ALA A 35 17.44 -14.50 4.00
N PRO A 36 18.44 -13.60 4.08
CA PRO A 36 18.95 -13.16 5.36
C PRO A 36 17.80 -12.55 6.16
N THR A 37 17.42 -13.22 7.22
CA THR A 37 16.60 -12.65 8.27
C THR A 37 17.47 -11.54 8.85
N ILE A 38 17.18 -10.29 8.50
CA ILE A 38 17.73 -9.14 9.20
C ILE A 38 17.20 -9.30 10.63
N LYS A 39 17.97 -9.94 11.48
CA LYS A 39 17.83 -9.82 12.91
C LYS A 39 17.90 -8.32 13.14
N THR A 40 16.82 -7.74 13.62
CA THR A 40 16.84 -6.45 14.32
C THR A 40 17.66 -6.71 15.59
N GLU A 41 18.97 -6.84 15.45
CA GLU A 41 19.84 -6.50 16.53
C GLU A 41 19.46 -5.06 16.86
N ARG A 42 19.04 -4.83 18.10
CA ARG A 42 19.05 -3.49 18.69
C ARG A 42 20.38 -2.91 18.26
N THR A 43 20.34 -2.03 17.26
CA THR A 43 21.50 -1.32 16.79
C THR A 43 22.07 -0.68 18.05
N LYS A 44 23.19 -1.20 18.52
CA LYS A 44 24.00 -0.50 19.50
C LYS A 44 24.05 0.93 18.99
N ARG A 45 23.62 1.88 19.83
CA ARG A 45 23.87 3.29 19.59
C ARG A 45 25.27 3.35 19.01
N ILE A 46 25.40 3.74 17.76
CA ILE A 46 26.68 4.14 17.24
C ILE A 46 26.91 5.44 18.01
N ASP A 47 27.80 5.38 18.99
CA ASP A 47 28.27 6.54 19.71
C ASP A 47 28.85 7.48 18.64
N ALA A 48 28.00 8.40 18.20
CA ALA A 48 28.44 9.53 17.42
C ALA A 48 29.34 10.34 18.37
N GLY A 49 30.62 10.31 18.11
CA GLY A 49 31.64 10.98 18.93
C GLY A 49 31.37 12.50 18.98
N GLY A 50 30.58 12.88 19.94
CA GLY A 50 30.30 14.23 20.38
C GLY A 50 29.89 14.16 21.83
N ASP A 51 30.71 14.71 22.72
CA ASP A 51 30.51 14.77 24.19
C ASP A 51 29.36 15.69 24.62
N GLY A 52 28.31 15.84 23.81
CA GLY A 52 27.12 16.64 24.12
C GLY A 52 25.95 15.79 24.70
N PRO A 53 25.06 16.43 25.49
CA PRO A 53 23.84 15.76 25.95
C PRO A 53 23.04 15.26 24.72
N PRO A 54 22.29 14.11 24.85
CA PRO A 54 21.51 13.57 23.75
C PRO A 54 20.51 14.63 23.28
N ALA A 55 20.43 14.84 21.96
CA ALA A 55 19.50 15.79 21.37
C ALA A 55 18.05 15.36 21.67
N ASP A 56 17.21 16.29 22.12
CA ASP A 56 15.79 16.05 22.31
C ASP A 56 15.06 16.07 20.98
N VAL A 57 15.54 16.89 20.04
CA VAL A 57 14.91 17.18 18.75
C VAL A 57 15.93 16.99 17.61
N SER A 58 15.53 16.29 16.57
CA SER A 58 16.30 16.18 15.33
C SER A 58 15.53 16.78 14.16
N VAL A 59 16.16 17.69 13.41
CA VAL A 59 15.65 18.16 12.12
C VAL A 59 16.33 17.34 11.01
N VAL A 60 15.54 16.65 10.17
CA VAL A 60 16.03 15.81 9.08
C VAL A 60 15.61 16.41 7.74
N ILE A 61 16.60 16.77 6.92
CA ILE A 61 16.43 17.46 5.63
C ILE A 61 16.94 16.54 4.51
N PRO A 62 16.07 15.98 3.66
CA PRO A 62 16.50 15.21 2.48
C PRO A 62 17.09 16.15 1.44
N CYS A 63 18.28 15.86 0.91
CA CYS A 63 19.01 16.73 0.00
C CYS A 63 19.40 15.99 -1.28
N LEU A 64 19.23 16.68 -2.43
CA LEU A 64 19.79 16.27 -3.72
C LEU A 64 20.01 17.50 -4.61
N ASN A 65 21.25 17.98 -4.67
CA ASN A 65 21.65 19.16 -5.45
C ASN A 65 20.87 20.43 -5.06
N GLU A 66 20.96 20.83 -3.80
CA GLU A 66 20.25 21.98 -3.23
C GLU A 66 21.24 23.07 -2.68
N ALA A 67 22.41 23.23 -3.33
CA ALA A 67 23.47 24.18 -2.87
C ALA A 67 22.97 25.62 -2.72
N LYS A 68 21.92 26.03 -3.46
CA LYS A 68 21.37 27.39 -3.41
C LYS A 68 20.47 27.67 -2.21
N SER A 69 19.93 26.62 -1.60
CA SER A 69 18.87 26.71 -0.58
C SER A 69 19.20 26.03 0.74
N ILE A 70 20.08 25.04 0.73
CA ILE A 70 20.38 24.25 1.93
C ILE A 70 20.94 25.09 3.09
N SER A 71 21.71 26.14 2.81
CA SER A 71 22.23 27.01 3.84
C SER A 71 21.14 27.69 4.64
N PHE A 72 20.11 28.22 3.97
CA PHE A 72 18.97 28.87 4.63
C PHE A 72 18.21 27.88 5.52
N CYS A 73 18.02 26.64 5.06
CA CYS A 73 17.31 25.60 5.82
C CYS A 73 18.08 25.23 7.11
N VAL A 74 19.40 24.98 6.99
CA VAL A 74 20.23 24.60 8.13
C VAL A 74 20.34 25.76 9.13
N GLU A 75 20.63 26.98 8.66
CA GLU A 75 20.75 28.16 9.52
C GLU A 75 19.49 28.46 10.31
N LYS A 76 18.33 28.46 9.64
CA LYS A 76 17.01 28.64 10.31
C LYS A 76 16.73 27.58 11.36
N ALA A 77 17.04 26.31 11.06
CA ALA A 77 16.86 25.24 12.03
C ALA A 77 17.74 25.40 13.27
N LEU A 78 19.04 25.72 13.08
CA LEU A 78 19.97 25.95 14.19
C LEU A 78 19.59 27.19 15.00
N GLN A 79 19.22 28.29 14.34
CA GLN A 79 18.77 29.52 15.01
C GLN A 79 17.49 29.29 15.82
N SER A 80 16.55 28.44 15.30
CA SER A 80 15.31 28.10 16.00
C SER A 80 15.59 27.31 17.29
N PHE A 81 16.59 26.42 17.29
CA PHE A 81 17.03 25.71 18.49
C PHE A 81 17.58 26.67 19.54
N GLN A 82 18.47 27.57 19.11
CA GLN A 82 19.07 28.58 20.01
C GLN A 82 17.99 29.50 20.63
N ALA A 83 17.12 30.04 19.79
CA ALA A 83 16.05 30.95 20.22
C ALA A 83 15.07 30.33 21.21
N ALA A 84 14.80 29.03 21.06
CA ALA A 84 13.83 28.28 21.91
C ALA A 84 14.52 27.51 23.06
N GLY A 85 15.85 27.57 23.20
CA GLY A 85 16.60 26.82 24.22
C GLY A 85 16.46 25.31 24.08
N LEU A 86 16.37 24.81 22.83
CA LEU A 86 16.21 23.40 22.54
C LEU A 86 17.58 22.73 22.32
N CYS A 87 17.77 21.55 22.91
CA CYS A 87 18.88 20.68 22.58
C CYS A 87 18.54 19.93 21.28
N GLY A 88 19.04 20.41 20.14
CA GLY A 88 18.69 19.89 18.82
C GLY A 88 19.89 19.62 17.93
N GLU A 89 19.69 18.74 16.95
CA GLU A 89 20.63 18.46 15.86
C GLU A 89 19.97 18.65 14.50
N VAL A 90 20.77 19.02 13.50
CA VAL A 90 20.33 19.08 12.09
C VAL A 90 21.06 18.00 11.31
N LEU A 91 20.29 17.13 10.61
CA LEU A 91 20.81 16.11 9.73
C LEU A 91 20.40 16.42 8.29
N VAL A 92 21.38 16.41 7.40
CA VAL A 92 21.16 16.48 5.96
C VAL A 92 21.36 15.09 5.38
N ALA A 93 20.26 14.47 4.91
CA ALA A 93 20.28 13.15 4.29
C ALA A 93 20.53 13.30 2.79
N ASP A 94 21.79 13.18 2.37
CA ASP A 94 22.21 13.41 1.00
C ASP A 94 22.02 12.18 0.12
N ASN A 95 21.34 12.37 -1.00
CA ASN A 95 21.01 11.29 -1.95
C ASN A 95 21.91 11.33 -3.22
N GLY A 96 23.14 11.81 -3.07
CA GLY A 96 24.17 11.84 -4.10
C GLY A 96 24.32 13.21 -4.78
N SER A 97 24.37 14.29 -4.01
CA SER A 97 24.61 15.65 -4.51
C SER A 97 26.03 15.80 -5.06
N THR A 98 26.16 16.64 -6.08
CA THR A 98 27.42 16.93 -6.79
C THR A 98 27.67 18.43 -6.97
N ASP A 99 26.87 19.28 -6.34
CA ASP A 99 26.83 20.72 -6.53
C ASP A 99 27.42 21.53 -5.36
N GLY A 100 28.02 20.86 -4.37
CA GLY A 100 28.58 21.51 -3.16
C GLY A 100 27.59 21.60 -1.99
N SER A 101 26.40 21.01 -2.10
CA SER A 101 25.39 21.00 -1.02
C SER A 101 25.94 20.42 0.28
N ILE A 102 26.74 19.34 0.18
CA ILE A 102 27.31 18.63 1.32
C ILE A 102 28.25 19.54 2.10
N GLU A 103 29.21 20.12 1.41
CA GLU A 103 30.23 20.99 1.98
C GLU A 103 29.63 22.23 2.65
N ILE A 104 28.54 22.77 2.08
CA ILE A 104 27.80 23.90 2.65
C ILE A 104 27.14 23.46 3.98
N ALA A 105 26.45 22.31 3.99
CA ALA A 105 25.76 21.81 5.17
C ALA A 105 26.75 21.51 6.32
N GLU A 106 27.87 20.85 6.04
CA GLU A 106 28.90 20.51 7.02
C GLU A 106 29.54 21.75 7.63
N LYS A 107 29.86 22.77 6.82
CA LYS A 107 30.42 24.07 7.28
C LYS A 107 29.50 24.79 8.26
N LEU A 108 28.18 24.61 8.13
CA LEU A 108 27.20 25.23 9.03
C LEU A 108 26.95 24.38 10.29
N GLY A 109 27.61 23.23 10.44
CA GLY A 109 27.48 22.36 11.60
C GLY A 109 26.32 21.30 11.49
N ALA A 110 25.75 21.12 10.32
CA ALA A 110 24.82 20.01 10.11
C ALA A 110 25.60 18.69 9.94
N ARG A 111 25.02 17.60 10.46
CA ARG A 111 25.57 16.26 10.26
C ARG A 111 25.06 15.70 8.94
N VAL A 112 25.95 15.38 8.01
CA VAL A 112 25.57 14.80 6.71
C VAL A 112 25.54 13.28 6.76
N VAL A 113 24.46 12.70 6.26
CA VAL A 113 24.26 11.25 6.11
C VAL A 113 24.19 10.93 4.62
N ARG A 114 25.19 10.23 4.10
CA ARG A 114 25.22 9.81 2.69
C ARG A 114 24.34 8.60 2.49
N VAL A 115 23.43 8.66 1.52
CA VAL A 115 22.39 7.65 1.25
C VAL A 115 22.56 7.08 -0.15
N GLU A 116 23.01 5.84 -0.24
CA GLU A 116 23.24 5.15 -1.52
C GLU A 116 21.93 4.87 -2.26
N GLN A 117 20.90 4.44 -1.51
CA GLN A 117 19.59 4.14 -2.10
C GLN A 117 18.90 5.42 -2.54
N ARG A 118 18.73 5.60 -3.85
CA ARG A 118 18.06 6.78 -4.41
C ARG A 118 16.58 6.83 -4.06
N GLY A 119 16.10 8.01 -3.71
CA GLY A 119 14.68 8.31 -3.49
C GLY A 119 14.45 9.16 -2.25
N TYR A 120 13.39 9.98 -2.32
CA TYR A 120 13.00 10.89 -1.23
C TYR A 120 12.76 10.15 0.11
N GLY A 121 11.97 9.08 0.07
CA GLY A 121 11.71 8.27 1.25
C GLY A 121 12.95 7.53 1.75
N ALA A 122 13.86 7.10 0.85
CA ALA A 122 15.11 6.47 1.23
C ALA A 122 16.01 7.45 1.99
N ALA A 123 16.13 8.70 1.52
CA ALA A 123 16.88 9.76 2.18
C ALA A 123 16.30 10.05 3.58
N LEU A 124 15.00 10.26 3.69
CA LEU A 124 14.34 10.49 4.97
C LEU A 124 14.55 9.34 5.95
N ARG A 125 14.34 8.09 5.51
CA ARG A 125 14.50 6.91 6.37
C ARG A 125 15.93 6.79 6.90
N ALA A 126 16.94 7.01 6.06
CA ALA A 126 18.33 6.96 6.47
C ALA A 126 18.70 8.10 7.45
N GLY A 127 18.25 9.33 7.17
CA GLY A 127 18.42 10.46 8.06
C GLY A 127 17.74 10.26 9.42
N ILE A 128 16.51 9.76 9.43
CA ILE A 128 15.78 9.45 10.67
C ILE A 128 16.46 8.31 11.44
N ALA A 129 16.93 7.28 10.77
CA ALA A 129 17.66 6.18 11.43
C ALA A 129 18.97 6.65 12.07
N ALA A 130 19.65 7.61 11.46
CA ALA A 130 20.87 8.21 11.98
C ALA A 130 20.61 9.25 13.09
N SER A 131 19.40 9.80 13.22
CA SER A 131 19.10 10.86 14.19
C SER A 131 18.96 10.33 15.61
N GLY A 132 19.31 11.16 16.62
CA GLY A 132 19.29 10.80 18.05
C GLY A 132 18.05 11.31 18.80
N GLY A 133 17.32 12.29 18.25
CA GLY A 133 16.22 12.96 18.94
C GLY A 133 15.01 12.07 19.22
N ALA A 134 14.35 12.33 20.35
CA ALA A 134 13.09 11.71 20.72
C ALA A 134 11.93 12.22 19.85
N PHE A 135 12.04 13.47 19.39
CA PHE A 135 11.12 14.08 18.44
C PHE A 135 11.88 14.46 17.17
N ILE A 136 11.33 14.12 16.02
CA ILE A 136 11.94 14.29 14.72
C ILE A 136 11.08 15.22 13.89
N ILE A 137 11.67 16.22 13.28
CA ILE A 137 11.02 17.14 12.34
C ILE A 137 11.67 16.96 10.99
N MET A 138 10.86 16.72 9.96
CA MET A 138 11.33 16.67 8.57
C MET A 138 10.82 17.87 7.79
N GLY A 139 11.58 18.29 6.77
CA GLY A 139 11.18 19.32 5.82
C GLY A 139 12.11 19.33 4.62
N ASP A 140 11.68 19.94 3.51
CA ASP A 140 12.42 19.92 2.25
C ASP A 140 13.60 20.91 2.27
N ALA A 141 14.65 20.63 1.47
CA ALA A 141 15.90 21.41 1.41
C ALA A 141 15.81 22.66 0.51
N ASP A 142 14.65 22.99 -0.05
CA ASP A 142 14.44 24.03 -1.05
C ASP A 142 14.03 25.41 -0.50
N ASP A 143 14.03 25.54 0.83
CA ASP A 143 13.57 26.71 1.57
C ASP A 143 12.09 27.07 1.32
N SER A 144 11.29 26.11 0.83
CA SER A 144 9.84 26.31 0.70
C SER A 144 9.11 26.23 2.06
N TYR A 145 9.71 25.57 3.04
CA TYR A 145 9.26 25.52 4.43
C TYR A 145 10.18 26.32 5.34
N ASP A 146 9.60 27.04 6.29
CA ASP A 146 10.35 27.84 7.22
C ASP A 146 10.69 27.06 8.50
N PHE A 147 11.97 26.67 8.65
CA PHE A 147 12.44 25.95 9.83
C PHE A 147 12.45 26.81 11.12
N SER A 148 12.17 28.10 11.06
CA SER A 148 11.89 28.90 12.26
C SER A 148 10.61 28.47 12.98
N GLU A 149 9.74 27.69 12.32
CA GLU A 149 8.51 27.11 12.89
C GLU A 149 8.79 25.89 13.81
N VAL A 150 10.01 25.36 13.86
CA VAL A 150 10.40 24.20 14.69
C VAL A 150 9.90 24.28 16.13
N PRO A 151 10.00 25.41 16.85
CA PRO A 151 9.51 25.51 18.23
C PRO A 151 8.00 25.23 18.37
N ARG A 152 7.19 25.61 17.38
CA ARG A 152 5.74 25.37 17.39
C ARG A 152 5.43 23.87 17.24
N PHE A 153 6.21 23.12 16.44
CA PHE A 153 6.09 21.68 16.35
C PHE A 153 6.44 21.01 17.68
N VAL A 154 7.51 21.48 18.35
CA VAL A 154 7.93 20.97 19.66
C VAL A 154 6.90 21.25 20.73
N GLU A 155 6.25 22.41 20.71
CA GLU A 155 5.16 22.75 21.63
C GLU A 155 4.01 21.76 21.49
N MET A 156 3.54 21.46 20.28
CA MET A 156 2.48 20.49 20.04
C MET A 156 2.87 19.07 20.49
N TRP A 157 4.15 18.69 20.29
CA TRP A 157 4.65 17.42 20.83
C TRP A 157 4.59 17.39 22.36
N ARG A 158 5.01 18.44 23.04
CA ARG A 158 4.97 18.55 24.51
C ARG A 158 3.53 18.48 25.07
N GLN A 159 2.54 18.87 24.26
CA GLN A 159 1.12 18.71 24.57
C GLN A 159 0.65 17.25 24.41
N GLY A 160 1.54 16.34 24.04
CA GLY A 160 1.30 14.91 23.97
C GLY A 160 0.81 14.42 22.61
N ASN A 161 1.00 15.17 21.52
CA ASN A 161 0.71 14.69 20.18
C ASN A 161 1.84 13.79 19.68
N ASP A 162 1.47 12.69 19.01
CA ASP A 162 2.41 11.74 18.41
C ASP A 162 2.95 12.24 17.06
N VAL A 163 2.10 12.95 16.32
CA VAL A 163 2.39 13.50 14.98
C VAL A 163 1.86 14.92 14.89
N VAL A 164 2.69 15.83 14.40
CA VAL A 164 2.36 17.22 14.12
C VAL A 164 2.57 17.47 12.62
N MET A 165 1.50 17.76 11.90
CA MET A 165 1.54 18.05 10.47
C MET A 165 1.52 19.55 10.23
N GLY A 166 2.35 20.06 9.32
CA GLY A 166 2.13 21.37 8.75
C GLY A 166 0.89 21.38 7.88
N ASN A 167 0.10 22.44 7.91
CA ASN A 167 -1.05 22.62 7.01
C ASN A 167 -0.93 23.94 6.27
N ARG A 168 -0.63 23.84 4.97
CA ARG A 168 -0.45 24.99 4.06
C ARG A 168 -1.78 25.67 3.72
N PHE A 169 -2.86 24.91 3.74
CA PHE A 169 -4.21 25.43 3.43
C PHE A 169 -4.85 26.20 4.58
N ARG A 170 -4.43 25.92 5.82
CA ARG A 170 -4.80 26.68 7.02
C ARG A 170 -3.86 27.86 7.28
N GLY A 171 -2.66 27.83 6.70
CA GLY A 171 -1.70 28.91 6.73
C GLY A 171 -1.76 29.78 5.47
N GLU A 172 -0.60 30.13 4.94
CA GLU A 172 -0.49 30.97 3.76
C GLU A 172 0.31 30.27 2.64
N ILE A 173 -0.21 30.29 1.42
CA ILE A 173 0.52 29.86 0.23
C ILE A 173 0.89 31.11 -0.55
N LYS A 174 2.19 31.49 -0.52
CA LYS A 174 2.69 32.67 -1.21
C LYS A 174 2.53 32.56 -2.72
N PRO A 175 2.37 33.67 -3.45
CA PRO A 175 2.31 33.65 -4.91
C PRO A 175 3.48 32.91 -5.54
N GLY A 176 3.21 32.00 -6.47
CA GLY A 176 4.24 31.18 -7.14
C GLY A 176 4.73 29.95 -6.35
N ALA A 177 4.39 29.79 -5.07
CA ALA A 177 4.83 28.65 -4.26
C ALA A 177 4.16 27.33 -4.63
N MET A 178 2.96 27.35 -5.20
CA MET A 178 2.25 26.13 -5.58
C MET A 178 1.48 26.37 -6.89
N PRO A 179 1.58 25.46 -7.87
CA PRO A 179 0.77 25.51 -9.08
C PRO A 179 -0.74 25.42 -8.74
N TRP A 180 -1.58 26.15 -9.49
CA TRP A 180 -3.01 26.26 -9.22
C TRP A 180 -3.72 24.90 -9.17
N HIS A 181 -3.36 23.96 -10.06
CA HIS A 181 -3.95 22.65 -10.12
C HIS A 181 -3.56 21.77 -8.92
N HIS A 182 -2.40 21.98 -8.29
CA HIS A 182 -2.06 21.35 -7.01
C HIS A 182 -2.85 21.98 -5.86
N LYS A 183 -3.00 23.31 -5.87
CA LYS A 183 -3.67 24.05 -4.79
C LYS A 183 -5.16 23.72 -4.71
N TYR A 184 -5.87 23.71 -5.86
CA TYR A 184 -7.33 23.65 -5.89
C TYR A 184 -7.87 22.26 -6.25
N VAL A 185 -7.09 21.39 -6.86
CA VAL A 185 -7.55 20.08 -7.32
C VAL A 185 -6.73 18.93 -6.72
N GLY A 186 -5.44 18.86 -7.01
CA GLY A 186 -4.63 17.68 -6.71
C GLY A 186 -4.54 17.36 -5.21
N ASN A 187 -4.03 18.30 -4.41
CA ASN A 187 -3.87 18.09 -2.98
C ASN A 187 -5.20 17.94 -2.24
N PRO A 188 -6.25 18.77 -2.48
CA PRO A 188 -7.55 18.58 -1.84
C PRO A 188 -8.19 17.24 -2.19
N LEU A 189 -8.15 16.82 -3.46
CA LEU A 189 -8.71 15.54 -3.90
C LEU A 189 -8.00 14.36 -3.24
N LEU A 190 -6.67 14.32 -3.30
CA LEU A 190 -5.89 13.23 -2.71
C LEU A 190 -6.03 13.19 -1.18
N THR A 191 -6.09 14.35 -0.52
CA THR A 191 -6.34 14.42 0.92
C THR A 191 -7.76 13.92 1.27
N SER A 192 -8.77 14.27 0.47
CA SER A 192 -10.14 13.79 0.66
C SER A 192 -10.24 12.27 0.48
N VAL A 193 -9.59 11.72 -0.55
CA VAL A 193 -9.51 10.27 -0.77
C VAL A 193 -8.82 9.56 0.39
N LEU A 194 -7.71 10.13 0.90
CA LEU A 194 -7.00 9.58 2.05
C LEU A 194 -7.89 9.58 3.30
N ASN A 195 -8.57 10.68 3.57
CA ASN A 195 -9.51 10.78 4.70
C ASN A 195 -10.69 9.80 4.56
N LEU A 196 -11.23 9.65 3.35
CA LEU A 196 -12.31 8.70 3.07
C LEU A 196 -11.88 7.25 3.34
N PHE A 197 -10.67 6.88 2.94
CA PHE A 197 -10.19 5.49 3.06
C PHE A 197 -9.69 5.16 4.46
N PHE A 198 -9.01 6.09 5.13
CA PHE A 198 -8.25 5.83 6.36
C PHE A 198 -8.72 6.63 7.58
N HIS A 199 -9.70 7.53 7.41
CA HIS A 199 -10.27 8.36 8.50
C HIS A 199 -9.21 9.16 9.27
N ALA A 200 -8.19 9.67 8.56
CA ALA A 200 -7.06 10.36 9.17
C ALA A 200 -7.42 11.74 9.74
N GLY A 201 -8.48 12.38 9.26
CA GLY A 201 -8.98 13.66 9.76
C GLY A 201 -8.04 14.85 9.54
N ILE A 202 -7.19 14.80 8.50
CA ILE A 202 -6.19 15.82 8.20
C ILE A 202 -6.59 16.71 7.02
N GLY A 203 -6.12 17.96 7.01
CA GLY A 203 -6.42 18.93 5.96
C GLY A 203 -5.35 19.01 4.85
N ASP A 204 -4.10 18.60 5.13
CA ASP A 204 -2.99 18.63 4.17
C ASP A 204 -2.10 17.39 4.27
N SER A 205 -2.48 16.32 3.59
CA SER A 205 -1.75 15.04 3.63
C SER A 205 -0.40 15.06 2.93
N HIS A 206 -0.14 16.07 2.08
CA HIS A 206 1.06 16.17 1.25
C HIS A 206 2.01 17.29 1.69
N CYS A 207 1.79 17.88 2.86
CA CYS A 207 2.75 18.82 3.42
C CYS A 207 4.07 18.10 3.73
N GLY A 208 5.21 18.65 3.29
CA GLY A 208 6.54 18.09 3.52
C GLY A 208 7.02 18.32 4.96
N MET A 209 6.59 19.41 5.62
CA MET A 209 7.02 19.70 6.99
C MET A 209 6.16 18.97 8.02
N ARG A 210 6.77 18.05 8.76
CA ARG A 210 6.12 17.17 9.74
C ARG A 210 7.02 16.94 10.95
N GLY A 211 6.40 16.91 12.13
CA GLY A 211 7.05 16.47 13.36
C GLY A 211 6.42 15.18 13.87
N PHE A 212 7.21 14.28 14.46
CA PHE A 212 6.71 13.02 14.99
C PHE A 212 7.63 12.44 16.05
N THR A 213 7.08 11.68 16.97
CA THR A 213 7.86 10.98 17.98
C THR A 213 8.60 9.78 17.37
N ARG A 214 9.79 9.49 17.85
CA ARG A 214 10.52 8.28 17.46
C ARG A 214 9.70 7.02 17.73
N ALA A 215 9.02 6.98 18.87
CA ALA A 215 8.20 5.84 19.26
C ALA A 215 7.10 5.52 18.23
N ILE A 216 6.41 6.54 17.68
CA ILE A 216 5.38 6.30 16.65
C ILE A 216 6.04 5.92 15.32
N TYR A 217 7.17 6.54 14.96
CA TYR A 217 7.91 6.23 13.74
C TYR A 217 8.36 4.76 13.69
N ASP A 218 8.96 4.27 14.77
CA ASP A 218 9.42 2.88 14.85
C ASP A 218 8.25 1.89 14.75
N ARG A 219 7.08 2.24 15.28
CA ARG A 219 5.86 1.45 15.13
C ARG A 219 5.27 1.48 13.73
N MET A 220 5.47 2.56 12.97
CA MET A 220 4.94 2.67 11.60
C MET A 220 5.63 1.70 10.63
N ASP A 221 6.88 1.33 10.84
CA ASP A 221 7.65 0.45 9.94
C ASP A 221 7.54 0.90 8.47
N LEU A 222 7.92 2.16 8.21
CA LEU A 222 7.83 2.75 6.86
C LEU A 222 8.83 2.09 5.91
N ARG A 223 8.37 1.75 4.71
CA ARG A 223 9.16 0.99 3.73
C ARG A 223 9.35 1.69 2.39
N SER A 224 8.50 2.65 2.06
CA SER A 224 8.56 3.38 0.79
C SER A 224 9.87 4.16 0.65
N THR A 225 10.45 4.05 -0.55
CA THR A 225 11.71 4.74 -0.90
C THR A 225 11.49 5.99 -1.72
N GLY A 226 10.32 6.15 -2.35
CA GLY A 226 9.97 7.28 -3.21
C GLY A 226 9.08 8.33 -2.53
N MET A 227 8.39 9.12 -3.35
CA MET A 227 7.47 10.18 -2.90
C MET A 227 6.24 9.63 -2.17
N GLU A 228 5.89 8.36 -2.40
CA GLU A 228 4.82 7.64 -1.70
C GLU A 228 5.04 7.54 -0.19
N PHE A 229 6.26 7.77 0.29
CA PHE A 229 6.58 7.91 1.73
C PHE A 229 5.64 8.88 2.44
N ALA A 230 5.28 9.99 1.78
CA ALA A 230 4.38 10.98 2.36
C ALA A 230 2.99 10.43 2.65
N SER A 231 2.44 9.60 1.75
CA SER A 231 1.15 8.95 1.93
C SER A 231 1.24 7.77 2.89
N GLU A 232 2.30 6.94 2.79
CA GLU A 232 2.52 5.82 3.70
C GLU A 232 2.57 6.27 5.16
N PHE A 233 3.28 7.37 5.42
CA PHE A 233 3.42 7.96 6.74
C PHE A 233 2.05 8.26 7.36
N VAL A 234 1.20 9.00 6.66
CA VAL A 234 -0.11 9.41 7.17
C VAL A 234 -1.04 8.21 7.34
N ILE A 235 -1.05 7.30 6.36
CA ILE A 235 -1.88 6.09 6.41
C ILE A 235 -1.52 5.26 7.64
N LYS A 236 -0.24 4.99 7.86
CA LYS A 236 0.21 4.17 9.00
C LYS A 236 0.04 4.87 10.33
N ALA A 237 0.25 6.20 10.40
CA ALA A 237 -0.05 6.97 11.60
C ALA A 237 -1.54 6.86 11.99
N ALA A 238 -2.45 7.04 11.01
CA ALA A 238 -3.89 6.90 11.21
C ALA A 238 -4.28 5.47 11.63
N GLN A 239 -3.73 4.44 10.97
CA GLN A 239 -3.99 3.04 11.29
C GLN A 239 -3.52 2.65 12.70
N LEU A 240 -2.45 3.27 13.20
CA LEU A 240 -1.94 3.06 14.56
C LEU A 240 -2.71 3.83 15.62
N GLY A 241 -3.68 4.67 15.23
CA GLY A 241 -4.42 5.54 16.14
C GLY A 241 -3.55 6.62 16.78
N ALA A 242 -2.52 7.11 16.06
CA ALA A 242 -1.65 8.18 16.51
C ALA A 242 -2.46 9.47 16.76
N ARG A 243 -2.10 10.22 17.79
CA ARG A 243 -2.66 11.56 18.01
C ARG A 243 -2.01 12.52 17.02
N ILE A 244 -2.76 12.83 15.95
CA ILE A 244 -2.32 13.72 14.87
C ILE A 244 -2.93 15.10 15.09
N THR A 245 -2.09 16.13 15.05
CA THR A 245 -2.53 17.53 15.06
C THR A 245 -1.95 18.27 13.86
N GLU A 246 -2.55 19.38 13.48
CA GLU A 246 -2.08 20.23 12.40
C GLU A 246 -1.83 21.65 12.90
N ILE A 247 -0.73 22.23 12.42
CA ILE A 247 -0.43 23.66 12.63
C ILE A 247 -0.42 24.39 11.29
N PRO A 248 -0.99 25.60 11.22
CA PRO A 248 -0.91 26.42 10.02
C PRO A 248 0.54 26.85 9.78
N ILE A 249 1.04 26.64 8.56
CA ILE A 249 2.38 27.04 8.14
C ILE A 249 2.34 27.82 6.82
N THR A 250 3.35 28.64 6.56
CA THR A 250 3.49 29.35 5.29
C THR A 250 4.31 28.52 4.31
N LEU A 251 3.82 28.39 3.07
CA LEU A 251 4.58 27.84 1.96
C LEU A 251 5.17 28.97 1.12
N TRP A 252 6.49 28.97 0.96
CA TRP A 252 7.24 29.95 0.18
C TRP A 252 7.61 29.40 -1.20
N PRO A 253 7.83 30.27 -2.22
CA PRO A 253 8.45 29.85 -3.47
C PRO A 253 9.82 29.24 -3.22
N ASP A 254 10.12 28.09 -3.86
CA ASP A 254 11.41 27.44 -3.72
C ASP A 254 12.57 28.31 -4.26
N LYS A 255 13.75 28.19 -3.65
CA LYS A 255 14.96 28.92 -4.02
C LYS A 255 15.95 28.11 -4.86
N ARG A 256 15.56 26.91 -5.29
CA ARG A 256 16.47 26.00 -6.00
C ARG A 256 16.85 26.47 -7.41
N GLY A 257 16.08 27.35 -8.04
CA GLY A 257 16.37 27.93 -9.36
C GLY A 257 16.37 26.93 -10.52
N ARG A 258 15.69 25.80 -10.35
CA ARG A 258 15.49 24.73 -11.34
C ARG A 258 14.06 24.18 -11.26
N PRO A 259 13.54 23.53 -12.30
CA PRO A 259 12.22 22.90 -12.23
C PRO A 259 12.14 21.85 -11.11
N PRO A 260 11.00 21.74 -10.43
CA PRO A 260 10.81 20.74 -9.39
C PRO A 260 10.92 19.32 -9.97
N HIS A 261 11.45 18.38 -9.18
CA HIS A 261 11.52 16.97 -9.57
C HIS A 261 10.15 16.31 -9.69
N LEU A 262 9.12 16.95 -9.16
CA LEU A 262 7.76 16.44 -9.05
C LEU A 262 7.03 16.55 -10.41
N ARG A 263 6.54 15.40 -10.91
CA ARG A 263 5.73 15.32 -12.13
C ARG A 263 4.27 15.10 -11.74
N SER A 264 3.46 16.16 -11.80
CA SER A 264 2.11 16.25 -11.23
C SER A 264 1.23 15.03 -11.46
N PHE A 265 1.01 14.62 -12.72
CA PHE A 265 0.14 13.48 -13.04
C PHE A 265 0.74 12.14 -12.62
N ARG A 266 2.04 11.93 -12.88
CA ARG A 266 2.70 10.66 -12.55
C ARG A 266 2.77 10.44 -11.05
N ASP A 267 3.10 11.48 -10.31
CA ASP A 267 3.25 11.36 -8.86
C ASP A 267 1.87 11.36 -8.17
N GLY A 268 0.90 12.14 -8.67
CA GLY A 268 -0.50 12.05 -8.24
C GLY A 268 -1.09 10.65 -8.42
N TRP A 269 -0.85 10.01 -9.58
CA TRP A 269 -1.25 8.63 -9.83
C TRP A 269 -0.53 7.64 -8.89
N ARG A 270 0.76 7.85 -8.61
CA ARG A 270 1.51 7.00 -7.65
C ARG A 270 0.90 7.07 -6.26
N HIS A 271 0.55 8.27 -5.77
CA HIS A 271 -0.12 8.45 -4.48
C HIS A 271 -1.49 7.77 -4.46
N LEU A 272 -2.33 8.01 -5.47
CA LEU A 272 -3.66 7.37 -5.56
C LEU A 272 -3.55 5.84 -5.63
N ARG A 273 -2.67 5.31 -6.48
CA ARG A 273 -2.42 3.86 -6.58
C ARG A 273 -1.97 3.28 -5.24
N PHE A 274 -1.08 3.98 -4.55
CA PHE A 274 -0.60 3.55 -3.24
C PHE A 274 -1.76 3.50 -2.22
N MET A 275 -2.58 4.54 -2.15
CA MET A 275 -3.76 4.57 -1.28
C MET A 275 -4.73 3.43 -1.57
N LEU A 276 -5.00 3.15 -2.85
CA LEU A 276 -5.88 2.05 -3.26
C LEU A 276 -5.33 0.68 -2.84
N LEU A 277 -4.01 0.47 -2.96
CA LEU A 277 -3.36 -0.78 -2.52
C LEU A 277 -3.46 -1.00 -1.01
N TYR A 278 -3.45 0.09 -0.22
CA TYR A 278 -3.64 0.03 1.23
C TYR A 278 -5.11 0.02 1.66
N ALA A 279 -6.05 0.20 0.72
CA ALA A 279 -7.48 0.21 0.98
C ALA A 279 -8.23 -0.87 0.18
N PRO A 280 -7.94 -2.17 0.37
CA PRO A 280 -8.55 -3.26 -0.40
C PRO A 280 -10.07 -3.32 -0.27
N ASN A 281 -10.66 -2.81 0.80
CA ASN A 281 -12.10 -2.72 0.96
C ASN A 281 -12.74 -1.81 -0.10
N TRP A 282 -12.13 -0.67 -0.36
CA TRP A 282 -12.61 0.30 -1.35
C TRP A 282 -12.34 -0.15 -2.78
N LEU A 283 -11.20 -0.80 -3.02
CA LEU A 283 -10.79 -1.24 -4.35
C LEU A 283 -11.56 -2.49 -4.81
N PHE A 284 -11.83 -3.43 -3.90
CA PHE A 284 -12.38 -4.73 -4.26
C PHE A 284 -13.76 -5.01 -3.63
N LEU A 285 -13.91 -4.82 -2.31
CA LEU A 285 -15.14 -5.26 -1.65
C LEU A 285 -16.35 -4.43 -2.06
N LEU A 286 -16.22 -3.10 -2.12
CA LEU A 286 -17.34 -2.23 -2.49
C LEU A 286 -17.80 -2.47 -3.94
N PRO A 287 -16.93 -2.38 -4.98
CA PRO A 287 -17.38 -2.62 -6.35
C PRO A 287 -17.81 -4.09 -6.58
N GLY A 288 -17.13 -5.05 -5.97
CA GLY A 288 -17.52 -6.44 -6.04
C GLY A 288 -18.90 -6.71 -5.44
N ALA A 289 -19.17 -6.19 -4.24
CA ALA A 289 -20.47 -6.31 -3.58
C ALA A 289 -21.57 -5.59 -4.38
N SER A 290 -21.29 -4.42 -4.94
CA SER A 290 -22.26 -3.70 -5.80
C SER A 290 -22.63 -4.51 -7.04
N LEU A 291 -21.65 -5.16 -7.68
CA LEU A 291 -21.91 -6.02 -8.83
C LEU A 291 -22.71 -7.28 -8.44
N VAL A 292 -22.40 -7.92 -7.30
CA VAL A 292 -23.17 -9.07 -6.81
C VAL A 292 -24.61 -8.68 -6.53
N VAL A 293 -24.84 -7.58 -5.82
CA VAL A 293 -26.19 -7.12 -5.48
C VAL A 293 -26.99 -6.79 -6.74
N LEU A 294 -26.40 -6.01 -7.67
CA LEU A 294 -27.04 -5.67 -8.94
C LEU A 294 -27.32 -6.92 -9.79
N GLY A 295 -26.33 -7.81 -9.90
CA GLY A 295 -26.45 -9.03 -10.68
C GLY A 295 -27.52 -9.96 -10.13
N LEU A 296 -27.52 -10.24 -8.83
CA LEU A 296 -28.55 -11.05 -8.18
C LEU A 296 -29.93 -10.41 -8.32
N PHE A 297 -30.04 -9.08 -8.14
CA PHE A 297 -31.31 -8.38 -8.36
C PHE A 297 -31.85 -8.62 -9.76
N ILE A 298 -31.03 -8.46 -10.80
CA ILE A 298 -31.44 -8.71 -12.20
C ILE A 298 -31.86 -10.17 -12.39
N VAL A 299 -31.06 -11.12 -11.89
CA VAL A 299 -31.34 -12.56 -12.05
C VAL A 299 -32.64 -12.93 -11.39
N PHE A 300 -32.86 -12.59 -10.12
CA PHE A 300 -34.08 -12.92 -9.41
C PHE A 300 -35.33 -12.22 -9.98
N TRP A 301 -35.17 -10.98 -10.46
CA TRP A 301 -36.25 -10.22 -11.04
C TRP A 301 -36.72 -10.79 -12.37
N LEU A 302 -35.80 -11.35 -13.19
CA LEU A 302 -36.10 -11.90 -14.51
C LEU A 302 -36.31 -13.44 -14.52
N LEU A 303 -35.99 -14.10 -13.42
CA LEU A 303 -36.17 -15.56 -13.32
C LEU A 303 -37.59 -16.03 -13.60
N PRO A 304 -38.67 -15.35 -13.13
CA PRO A 304 -40.05 -15.77 -13.42
C PRO A 304 -40.50 -15.50 -14.87
N GLY A 305 -39.82 -14.63 -15.60
CA GLY A 305 -40.21 -14.27 -16.97
C GLY A 305 -39.75 -12.88 -17.40
N PRO A 306 -40.02 -12.48 -18.67
CA PRO A 306 -39.67 -11.17 -19.17
C PRO A 306 -40.44 -10.08 -18.43
N ARG A 307 -39.83 -8.89 -18.30
CA ARG A 307 -40.40 -7.73 -17.63
C ARG A 307 -40.44 -6.51 -18.55
N SER A 308 -41.63 -5.95 -18.71
CA SER A 308 -41.79 -4.69 -19.41
C SER A 308 -41.51 -3.52 -18.47
N VAL A 309 -40.53 -2.71 -18.81
CA VAL A 309 -40.14 -1.47 -18.07
C VAL A 309 -40.82 -0.24 -18.68
N SER A 310 -41.08 -0.29 -19.99
CA SER A 310 -41.84 0.71 -20.72
C SER A 310 -42.55 0.05 -21.92
N PRO A 311 -43.48 0.74 -22.58
CA PRO A 311 -44.19 0.18 -23.75
C PRO A 311 -43.29 -0.35 -24.87
N HIS A 312 -42.05 0.16 -24.94
CA HIS A 312 -41.07 -0.20 -25.96
C HIS A 312 -39.82 -0.95 -25.44
N VAL A 313 -39.73 -1.18 -24.12
CA VAL A 313 -38.55 -1.83 -23.50
C VAL A 313 -38.98 -3.05 -22.69
N ILE A 314 -38.65 -4.21 -23.21
CA ILE A 314 -38.84 -5.50 -22.53
C ILE A 314 -37.48 -6.05 -22.17
N LEU A 315 -37.27 -6.28 -20.88
CA LEU A 315 -36.07 -6.92 -20.36
C LEU A 315 -36.33 -8.43 -20.30
N ASP A 316 -35.41 -9.20 -20.84
CA ASP A 316 -35.52 -10.65 -20.95
C ASP A 316 -34.15 -11.34 -20.78
N ILE A 317 -33.95 -12.50 -21.34
CA ILE A 317 -32.80 -13.40 -21.22
C ILE A 317 -31.50 -12.64 -21.42
N HIS A 318 -31.37 -11.76 -22.40
CA HIS A 318 -30.15 -10.97 -22.62
C HIS A 318 -29.76 -10.14 -21.38
N THR A 319 -30.74 -9.52 -20.74
CA THR A 319 -30.50 -8.76 -19.50
C THR A 319 -30.17 -9.70 -18.33
N MET A 320 -30.79 -10.87 -18.26
CA MET A 320 -30.50 -11.89 -17.26
C MET A 320 -29.05 -12.42 -17.38
N ILE A 321 -28.54 -12.60 -18.60
CA ILE A 321 -27.14 -12.97 -18.85
C ILE A 321 -26.18 -11.94 -18.22
N PHE A 322 -26.45 -10.63 -18.41
CA PHE A 322 -25.66 -9.59 -17.74
C PHE A 322 -25.75 -9.69 -16.21
N GLY A 323 -26.93 -10.02 -15.67
CA GLY A 323 -27.10 -10.25 -14.23
C GLY A 323 -26.21 -11.38 -13.72
N VAL A 324 -26.16 -12.51 -14.45
CA VAL A 324 -25.27 -13.63 -14.14
C VAL A 324 -23.80 -13.21 -14.21
N ILE A 325 -23.39 -12.53 -15.29
CA ILE A 325 -22.02 -12.03 -15.47
C ILE A 325 -21.62 -11.09 -14.33
N PHE A 326 -22.47 -10.12 -13.97
CA PHE A 326 -22.22 -9.19 -12.87
C PHE A 326 -22.05 -9.93 -11.54
N THR A 327 -22.88 -10.92 -11.28
CA THR A 327 -22.77 -11.74 -10.06
C THR A 327 -21.43 -12.49 -10.02
N LEU A 328 -21.06 -13.18 -11.10
CA LEU A 328 -19.81 -13.94 -11.18
C LEU A 328 -18.57 -13.03 -11.08
N LEU A 329 -18.56 -11.90 -11.79
CA LEU A 329 -17.50 -10.91 -11.71
C LEU A 329 -17.39 -10.30 -10.30
N GLY A 330 -18.53 -10.00 -9.68
CA GLY A 330 -18.57 -9.47 -8.33
C GLY A 330 -17.98 -10.43 -7.31
N VAL A 331 -18.35 -11.71 -7.37
CA VAL A 331 -17.77 -12.78 -6.52
C VAL A 331 -16.26 -12.90 -6.78
N GLN A 332 -15.82 -12.86 -8.04
CA GLN A 332 -14.40 -12.93 -8.40
C GLN A 332 -13.63 -11.75 -7.82
N ILE A 333 -14.14 -10.51 -7.93
CA ILE A 333 -13.51 -9.30 -7.40
C ILE A 333 -13.42 -9.38 -5.88
N ILE A 334 -14.48 -9.84 -5.18
CA ILE A 334 -14.47 -10.04 -3.73
C ILE A 334 -13.40 -11.07 -3.34
N SER A 335 -13.29 -12.17 -4.07
CA SER A 335 -12.29 -13.22 -3.81
C SER A 335 -10.87 -12.67 -3.94
N VAL A 336 -10.57 -11.91 -5.00
CA VAL A 336 -9.27 -11.24 -5.17
C VAL A 336 -9.01 -10.25 -4.02
N GLY A 337 -10.03 -9.50 -3.60
CA GLY A 337 -9.95 -8.60 -2.45
C GLY A 337 -9.64 -9.33 -1.14
N ALA A 338 -10.25 -10.49 -0.91
CA ALA A 338 -9.95 -11.34 0.24
C ALA A 338 -8.50 -11.83 0.21
N PHE A 339 -8.01 -12.29 -0.95
CA PHE A 339 -6.62 -12.72 -1.13
C PHE A 339 -5.63 -11.56 -0.87
N ALA A 340 -5.89 -10.39 -1.45
CA ALA A 340 -5.08 -9.19 -1.22
C ALA A 340 -5.04 -8.81 0.27
N LYS A 341 -6.16 -8.94 0.97
CA LYS A 341 -6.24 -8.60 2.39
C LYS A 341 -5.49 -9.60 3.28
N VAL A 342 -5.57 -10.89 2.99
CA VAL A 342 -4.80 -11.92 3.70
C VAL A 342 -3.31 -11.74 3.44
N PHE A 343 -2.93 -11.49 2.20
CA PHE A 343 -1.54 -11.19 1.84
C PHE A 343 -1.01 -9.94 2.54
N SER A 344 -1.78 -8.85 2.54
CA SER A 344 -1.43 -7.60 3.23
C SER A 344 -1.22 -7.81 4.74
N TYR A 345 -2.04 -8.66 5.36
CA TYR A 345 -1.88 -9.05 6.75
C TYR A 345 -0.61 -9.89 6.98
N ALA A 346 -0.37 -10.90 6.14
CA ALA A 346 0.81 -11.75 6.24
C ALA A 346 2.11 -10.95 6.08
N GLU A 347 2.14 -9.93 5.22
CA GLU A 347 3.29 -9.04 5.01
C GLU A 347 3.37 -7.87 6.00
N ARG A 348 2.47 -7.79 6.98
CA ARG A 348 2.40 -6.71 7.99
C ARG A 348 2.18 -5.31 7.41
N PHE A 349 1.59 -5.21 6.20
CA PHE A 349 1.22 -3.92 5.62
C PHE A 349 0.02 -3.28 6.34
N ASP A 350 -0.93 -4.10 6.82
CA ASP A 350 -2.10 -3.65 7.58
C ASP A 350 -2.03 -4.20 9.01
N ARG A 351 -1.95 -3.29 9.99
CA ARG A 351 -1.91 -3.64 11.42
C ARG A 351 -3.27 -3.50 12.12
N ASN A 352 -4.27 -2.94 11.45
CA ASN A 352 -5.61 -2.78 12.04
C ASN A 352 -6.43 -4.08 11.92
N THR A 353 -6.04 -5.05 12.74
CA THR A 353 -6.30 -6.47 12.53
C THR A 353 -7.52 -7.03 13.26
N VAL A 354 -8.19 -6.26 14.13
CA VAL A 354 -9.28 -6.81 14.97
C VAL A 354 -10.45 -7.32 14.13
N SER A 355 -10.87 -6.57 13.13
CA SER A 355 -11.96 -6.99 12.22
C SER A 355 -11.54 -8.13 11.31
N LEU A 356 -10.29 -8.08 10.80
CA LEU A 356 -9.77 -9.13 9.92
C LEU A 356 -9.56 -10.44 10.68
N LYS A 357 -9.02 -10.40 11.90
CA LYS A 357 -8.89 -11.60 12.75
C LYS A 357 -10.23 -12.26 13.00
N ARG A 358 -11.31 -11.50 13.26
CA ARG A 358 -12.66 -12.04 13.43
C ARG A 358 -13.19 -12.72 12.16
N VAL A 359 -12.96 -12.11 10.99
CA VAL A 359 -13.40 -12.69 9.72
C VAL A 359 -12.58 -13.94 9.40
N LEU A 360 -11.27 -13.88 9.51
CA LEU A 360 -10.38 -15.03 9.24
C LEU A 360 -10.63 -16.20 10.20
N LYS A 361 -10.99 -15.94 11.47
CA LYS A 361 -11.37 -17.00 12.42
C LYS A 361 -12.68 -17.73 12.01
N ARG A 362 -13.56 -17.07 11.25
CA ARG A 362 -14.83 -17.66 10.76
C ARG A 362 -14.72 -18.27 9.37
N VAL A 363 -13.77 -17.83 8.56
CA VAL A 363 -13.57 -18.32 7.19
C VAL A 363 -12.40 -19.31 7.22
N THR A 364 -12.68 -20.52 7.71
CA THR A 364 -11.73 -21.64 7.65
C THR A 364 -11.83 -22.34 6.29
N LEU A 365 -10.83 -23.15 5.94
CA LEU A 365 -10.86 -23.97 4.73
C LEU A 365 -12.14 -24.83 4.70
N GLU A 366 -12.46 -25.47 5.81
CA GLU A 366 -13.60 -26.37 5.95
C GLU A 366 -14.92 -25.65 5.72
N SER A 367 -15.10 -24.44 6.30
CA SER A 367 -16.32 -23.65 6.10
C SER A 367 -16.48 -23.23 4.64
N GLY A 368 -15.36 -22.89 3.98
CA GLY A 368 -15.35 -22.56 2.56
C GLY A 368 -15.67 -23.76 1.66
N LEU A 369 -15.10 -24.92 1.97
CA LEU A 369 -15.40 -26.18 1.26
C LEU A 369 -16.86 -26.61 1.43
N LEU A 370 -17.41 -26.51 2.65
CA LEU A 370 -18.81 -26.83 2.91
C LEU A 370 -19.76 -25.89 2.16
N LEU A 371 -19.53 -24.58 2.23
CA LEU A 371 -20.37 -23.61 1.52
C LEU A 371 -20.24 -23.77 0.00
N GLY A 372 -19.02 -23.83 -0.51
CA GLY A 372 -18.76 -23.99 -1.94
C GLY A 372 -19.31 -25.33 -2.47
N GLY A 373 -19.13 -26.41 -1.71
CA GLY A 373 -19.68 -27.72 -2.02
C GLY A 373 -21.19 -27.73 -2.04
N ALA A 374 -21.85 -27.12 -1.08
CA ALA A 374 -23.30 -26.98 -1.04
C ALA A 374 -23.86 -26.23 -2.25
N LEU A 375 -23.25 -25.10 -2.61
CA LEU A 375 -23.64 -24.30 -3.77
C LEU A 375 -23.38 -25.05 -5.09
N PHE A 376 -22.25 -25.72 -5.19
CA PHE A 376 -21.91 -26.56 -6.35
C PHE A 376 -22.95 -27.68 -6.53
N LEU A 377 -23.25 -28.43 -5.47
CA LEU A 377 -24.21 -29.53 -5.52
C LEU A 377 -25.65 -29.04 -5.84
N ALA A 378 -26.05 -27.90 -5.27
CA ALA A 378 -27.34 -27.30 -5.59
C ALA A 378 -27.43 -26.88 -7.06
N GLY A 379 -26.38 -26.20 -7.57
CA GLY A 379 -26.29 -25.82 -8.98
C GLY A 379 -26.25 -27.02 -9.92
N PHE A 380 -25.45 -28.03 -9.57
CA PHE A 380 -25.37 -29.28 -10.34
C PHE A 380 -26.71 -30.04 -10.38
N ALA A 381 -27.36 -30.20 -9.22
CA ALA A 381 -28.66 -30.84 -9.13
C ALA A 381 -29.75 -30.11 -9.94
N GLY A 382 -29.72 -28.74 -9.89
CA GLY A 382 -30.64 -27.92 -10.69
C GLY A 382 -30.41 -28.07 -12.20
N CYS A 383 -29.13 -28.02 -12.64
CA CYS A 383 -28.78 -28.26 -14.05
C CYS A 383 -29.16 -29.67 -14.49
N ALA A 384 -28.89 -30.71 -13.67
CA ALA A 384 -29.26 -32.10 -13.95
C ALA A 384 -30.78 -32.26 -14.03
N TRP A 385 -31.54 -31.60 -13.16
CA TRP A 385 -32.99 -31.59 -13.20
C TRP A 385 -33.54 -31.01 -14.51
N VAL A 386 -33.06 -29.87 -14.96
CA VAL A 386 -33.47 -29.26 -16.24
C VAL A 386 -33.10 -30.17 -17.42
N THR A 387 -31.91 -30.78 -17.40
CA THR A 387 -31.49 -31.74 -18.43
C THR A 387 -32.39 -32.98 -18.44
N TRP A 388 -32.74 -33.49 -17.28
CA TRP A 388 -33.68 -34.60 -17.15
C TRP A 388 -35.08 -34.30 -17.75
N GLN A 389 -35.61 -33.10 -17.40
CA GLN A 389 -36.91 -32.67 -17.97
C GLN A 389 -36.86 -32.61 -19.51
N TRP A 390 -35.73 -32.06 -20.04
CA TRP A 390 -35.52 -31.99 -21.49
C TRP A 390 -35.43 -33.38 -22.14
N ALA A 391 -34.74 -34.32 -21.51
CA ALA A 391 -34.64 -35.69 -22.00
C ALA A 391 -35.99 -36.39 -22.01
N VAL A 392 -36.81 -36.25 -20.93
CA VAL A 392 -38.15 -36.84 -20.83
C VAL A 392 -39.12 -36.21 -21.84
N SER A 393 -38.94 -34.93 -22.23
CA SER A 393 -39.76 -34.28 -23.26
C SER A 393 -39.38 -34.66 -24.70
N GLY A 394 -38.45 -35.61 -24.90
CA GLY A 394 -38.04 -36.10 -26.20
C GLY A 394 -37.02 -35.24 -26.94
N PHE A 395 -36.17 -34.50 -26.21
CA PHE A 395 -35.07 -33.68 -26.76
C PHE A 395 -35.52 -32.56 -27.71
N GLY A 396 -36.72 -32.01 -27.51
CA GLY A 396 -37.23 -30.87 -28.25
C GLY A 396 -36.47 -29.54 -27.93
N PRO A 397 -36.98 -28.40 -28.43
CA PRO A 397 -36.38 -27.09 -28.10
C PRO A 397 -36.37 -26.83 -26.58
N LEU A 398 -35.21 -26.58 -26.00
CA LEU A 398 -35.11 -26.27 -24.57
C LEU A 398 -35.59 -24.84 -24.32
N ALA A 399 -36.75 -24.66 -23.71
CA ALA A 399 -37.34 -23.38 -23.38
C ALA A 399 -36.85 -22.83 -22.03
N GLU A 400 -36.14 -23.64 -21.23
CA GLU A 400 -35.78 -23.34 -19.83
C GLU A 400 -34.43 -22.63 -19.65
N VAL A 401 -34.07 -21.77 -20.61
CA VAL A 401 -32.78 -21.05 -20.59
C VAL A 401 -32.56 -20.27 -19.30
N ARG A 402 -33.60 -19.66 -18.70
CA ARG A 402 -33.49 -18.89 -17.46
C ARG A 402 -33.09 -19.77 -16.29
N GLN A 403 -33.68 -20.98 -16.18
CA GLN A 403 -33.35 -21.94 -15.11
C GLN A 403 -31.92 -22.46 -15.26
N VAL A 404 -31.49 -22.77 -16.49
CA VAL A 404 -30.10 -23.17 -16.76
C VAL A 404 -29.12 -22.08 -16.35
N LEU A 405 -29.38 -20.81 -16.72
CA LEU A 405 -28.53 -19.67 -16.31
C LEU A 405 -28.49 -19.50 -14.80
N PHE A 406 -29.61 -19.64 -14.12
CA PHE A 406 -29.71 -19.54 -12.67
C PHE A 406 -28.91 -20.64 -11.97
N TRP A 407 -29.12 -21.91 -12.33
CA TRP A 407 -28.43 -23.01 -11.67
C TRP A 407 -26.94 -23.08 -12.01
N SER A 408 -26.57 -22.81 -13.27
CA SER A 408 -25.15 -22.74 -13.66
C SER A 408 -24.40 -21.64 -12.92
N MET A 409 -25.04 -20.50 -12.65
CA MET A 409 -24.43 -19.43 -11.84
C MET A 409 -24.00 -19.94 -10.46
N TRP A 410 -24.89 -20.67 -9.75
CA TRP A 410 -24.58 -21.22 -8.42
C TRP A 410 -23.49 -22.30 -8.49
N LEU A 411 -23.50 -23.13 -9.54
CA LEU A 411 -22.45 -24.11 -9.79
C LEU A 411 -21.09 -23.43 -9.91
N PHE A 412 -20.98 -22.38 -10.74
CA PHE A 412 -19.71 -21.63 -10.91
C PHE A 412 -19.28 -20.94 -9.63
N ILE A 413 -20.20 -20.32 -8.88
CA ILE A 413 -19.89 -19.68 -7.58
C ILE A 413 -19.35 -20.74 -6.60
N GLY A 414 -19.96 -21.93 -6.56
CA GLY A 414 -19.51 -23.03 -5.72
C GLY A 414 -18.07 -23.43 -6.02
N VAL A 415 -17.73 -23.60 -7.30
CA VAL A 415 -16.35 -23.88 -7.75
C VAL A 415 -15.40 -22.78 -7.35
N GLN A 416 -15.75 -21.51 -7.59
CA GLN A 416 -14.89 -20.35 -7.21
C GLN A 416 -14.62 -20.32 -5.71
N ILE A 417 -15.62 -20.59 -4.86
CA ILE A 417 -15.46 -20.60 -3.40
C ILE A 417 -14.56 -21.76 -2.96
N ILE A 418 -14.73 -22.97 -3.53
CA ILE A 418 -13.89 -24.12 -3.21
C ILE A 418 -12.41 -23.80 -3.47
N PHE A 419 -12.08 -23.44 -4.72
CA PHE A 419 -10.70 -23.17 -5.08
C PHE A 419 -10.14 -21.90 -4.40
N GLY A 420 -10.98 -20.87 -4.20
CA GLY A 420 -10.63 -19.70 -3.44
C GLY A 420 -10.28 -20.00 -1.98
N SER A 421 -10.97 -20.93 -1.35
CA SER A 421 -10.70 -21.36 0.02
C SER A 421 -9.34 -22.08 0.15
N PHE A 422 -8.99 -22.94 -0.81
CA PHE A 422 -7.66 -23.54 -0.87
C PHE A 422 -6.58 -22.47 -1.01
N PHE A 423 -6.77 -21.49 -1.91
CA PHE A 423 -5.79 -20.43 -2.13
C PHE A 423 -5.61 -19.53 -0.89
N LEU A 424 -6.72 -19.19 -0.21
CA LEU A 424 -6.65 -18.46 1.08
C LEU A 424 -5.89 -19.24 2.14
N SER A 425 -6.12 -20.54 2.24
CA SER A 425 -5.41 -21.41 3.18
C SER A 425 -3.91 -21.44 2.87
N MET A 426 -3.52 -21.57 1.60
CA MET A 426 -2.11 -21.54 1.18
C MET A 426 -1.42 -20.24 1.56
N LEU A 427 -2.08 -19.09 1.35
CA LEU A 427 -1.54 -17.78 1.75
C LEU A 427 -1.36 -17.67 3.27
N GLY A 428 -2.20 -18.35 4.06
CA GLY A 428 -2.08 -18.40 5.52
C GLY A 428 -0.93 -19.28 6.03
N ILE A 429 -0.59 -20.36 5.31
CA ILE A 429 0.46 -21.34 5.70
C ILE A 429 1.86 -20.77 5.49
N SER A 430 2.10 -19.93 4.49
CA SER A 430 3.43 -19.55 4.01
C SER A 430 4.35 -18.90 5.03
N ARG A 431 3.86 -18.55 6.24
CA ARG A 431 4.67 -17.94 7.33
C ARG A 431 4.36 -18.45 8.74
N GLY A 432 3.92 -19.68 8.90
CA GLY A 432 3.69 -20.29 10.22
C GLY A 432 2.48 -19.69 10.98
N THR A 433 1.60 -19.01 10.27
CA THR A 433 0.35 -18.50 10.82
C THR A 433 -0.76 -19.42 10.36
N TYR A 434 -0.93 -20.55 11.04
CA TYR A 434 -2.14 -21.36 10.87
C TYR A 434 -3.36 -20.47 11.18
N ILE A 435 -4.31 -20.38 10.25
CA ILE A 435 -5.59 -19.66 10.42
C ILE A 435 -6.51 -20.47 11.39
N GLY A 436 -5.96 -21.22 12.29
CA GLY A 436 -6.69 -22.03 13.28
C GLY A 436 -6.15 -21.96 14.70
N ASP A 437 -4.86 -21.67 14.88
CA ASP A 437 -4.21 -21.65 16.20
C ASP A 437 -3.92 -20.22 16.67
N TYR A 438 -4.95 -19.46 16.95
CA TYR A 438 -4.82 -18.22 17.73
C TYR A 438 -5.27 -18.50 19.16
N ASP A 439 -4.42 -19.12 19.92
CA ASP A 439 -4.49 -19.01 21.37
C ASP A 439 -4.22 -17.55 21.77
N LEU A 440 -5.25 -16.97 22.32
CA LEU A 440 -5.24 -15.70 23.02
C LEU A 440 -4.37 -15.87 24.28
N LYS A 441 -3.12 -15.39 24.25
CA LYS A 441 -2.40 -14.98 25.45
C LYS A 441 -2.25 -13.48 25.46
#